data_5145bd4e1b6d6005c957e9a16c0541c6
#
_entry.id   5145bd4e1b6d6005c957e9a16c0541c6
#
_cell.length_a   1.000
_cell.length_b   1.000
_cell.length_c   1.000
_cell.angle_alpha   90.00
_cell.angle_beta   90.00
_cell.angle_gamma   90.00
#
_symmetry.space_group_name_H-M   'P 1'
#
loop_
_entity.id
_entity.type
_entity.pdbx_description
1 polymer ?
#
loop_
_entity_poly.entity_id
_entity_poly.type
_entity_poly.pdbx_seq_one_letter_code
_entity_poly.pdbx_strand_id
1 'polypeptide(L)'
;NKVIGEAENGKADLDFLVSKQPDVIRLDINMPVMDGLTTLKHIMISRPIPTVMISALTKEGSLETFDALKYGAIDFLPKPSQVKGADLSAQKEEILRKIELAAGVQIESIRYLRRPSTDKESGRNNSIACTCFVAMGVAEGGYGALLNVIPRLKEDLPAAYIVVMHQAPHHIDGFARYLDQCSRLSVHRATDGMVLKGARCYLAAASEHVSLIQDGEQTILRVNSSPFPTPMGAIDMLMESVSQVMKDRAAGVILTGTGDDGVEG
;
A
#
# COMPACT_ATOMS: atom_id res chain seq x y z
N ASN A 1 -15.93 19.69 6.21
CA ASN A 1 -15.10 19.91 5.00
C ASN A 1 -15.76 20.94 4.08
N LYS A 2 -14.98 21.92 3.58
CA LYS A 2 -15.45 22.98 2.67
C LYS A 2 -14.62 22.92 1.39
N VAL A 3 -15.30 22.79 0.24
CA VAL A 3 -14.67 22.95 -1.07
C VAL A 3 -14.39 24.43 -1.28
N ILE A 4 -13.13 24.81 -1.52
CA ILE A 4 -12.68 26.18 -1.71
C ILE A 4 -12.42 26.53 -3.18
N GLY A 5 -12.40 25.54 -4.06
CA GLY A 5 -12.26 25.70 -5.50
C GLY A 5 -12.26 24.37 -6.25
N GLU A 6 -12.44 24.48 -7.56
CA GLU A 6 -12.40 23.38 -8.53
C GLU A 6 -11.67 23.87 -9.78
N ALA A 7 -10.93 22.96 -10.43
CA ALA A 7 -10.24 23.23 -11.69
C ALA A 7 -10.47 22.10 -12.69
N GLU A 8 -10.50 22.41 -13.98
CA GLU A 8 -10.82 21.46 -15.05
C GLU A 8 -9.61 20.65 -15.55
N ASN A 9 -8.39 21.08 -15.19
CA ASN A 9 -7.14 20.45 -15.63
C ASN A 9 -5.98 20.92 -14.73
N GLY A 10 -4.86 20.20 -14.82
CA GLY A 10 -3.71 20.44 -13.97
C GLY A 10 -3.10 21.83 -14.08
N LYS A 11 -3.15 22.47 -15.25
CA LYS A 11 -2.66 23.84 -15.39
C LYS A 11 -3.53 24.83 -14.61
N ALA A 12 -4.84 24.70 -14.72
CA ALA A 12 -5.79 25.52 -13.97
C ALA A 12 -5.68 25.27 -12.46
N ASP A 13 -5.38 24.03 -12.03
CA ASP A 13 -5.07 23.69 -10.64
C ASP A 13 -3.86 24.50 -10.13
N LEU A 14 -2.75 24.48 -10.88
CA LEU A 14 -1.54 25.20 -10.49
C LEU A 14 -1.76 26.71 -10.43
N ASP A 15 -2.50 27.29 -11.39
CA ASP A 15 -2.86 28.69 -11.40
C ASP A 15 -3.73 29.06 -10.19
N PHE A 16 -4.68 28.20 -9.81
CA PHE A 16 -5.51 28.37 -8.61
C PHE A 16 -4.65 28.39 -7.33
N LEU A 17 -3.67 27.50 -7.23
CA LEU A 17 -2.78 27.38 -6.07
C LEU A 17 -1.83 28.58 -5.88
N VAL A 18 -1.65 29.44 -6.88
CA VAL A 18 -0.91 30.70 -6.73
C VAL A 18 -1.57 31.61 -5.69
N SER A 19 -2.91 31.66 -5.67
CA SER A 19 -3.69 32.58 -4.83
C SER A 19 -4.42 31.92 -3.66
N LYS A 20 -4.56 30.59 -3.66
CA LYS A 20 -5.31 29.83 -2.66
C LYS A 20 -4.43 28.76 -2.03
N GLN A 21 -4.73 28.44 -0.79
CA GLN A 21 -4.02 27.42 -0.01
C GLN A 21 -5.05 26.44 0.59
N PRO A 22 -5.34 25.33 -0.10
CA PRO A 22 -6.13 24.27 0.46
C PRO A 22 -5.32 23.47 1.49
N ASP A 23 -6.01 22.87 2.47
CA ASP A 23 -5.41 21.92 3.41
C ASP A 23 -5.16 20.56 2.74
N VAL A 24 -5.97 20.22 1.72
CA VAL A 24 -5.87 18.97 0.98
C VAL A 24 -6.36 19.17 -0.46
N ILE A 25 -5.75 18.48 -1.39
CA ILE A 25 -6.12 18.44 -2.81
C ILE A 25 -6.66 17.06 -3.14
N ARG A 26 -7.79 17.03 -3.86
CA ARG A 26 -8.31 15.83 -4.52
C ARG A 26 -8.01 15.95 -6.00
N LEU A 27 -7.14 15.11 -6.53
CA LEU A 27 -6.57 15.25 -7.88
C LEU A 27 -6.91 14.03 -8.75
N ASP A 28 -7.57 14.25 -9.87
CA ASP A 28 -7.81 13.18 -10.86
C ASP A 28 -6.51 12.88 -11.63
N ILE A 29 -6.25 11.60 -11.87
CA ILE A 29 -5.09 11.17 -12.69
C ILE A 29 -5.30 11.58 -14.14
N ASN A 30 -6.49 11.33 -14.68
CA ASN A 30 -6.79 11.52 -16.10
C ASN A 30 -7.46 12.88 -16.34
N MET A 31 -6.69 13.90 -16.66
CA MET A 31 -7.18 15.23 -16.98
C MET A 31 -6.64 15.69 -18.35
N PRO A 32 -7.39 16.53 -19.09
CA PRO A 32 -6.89 17.14 -20.33
C PRO A 32 -5.80 18.19 -20.04
N VAL A 33 -5.05 18.58 -21.06
CA VAL A 33 -4.00 19.62 -21.04
C VAL A 33 -2.81 19.25 -20.17
N MET A 34 -2.99 18.95 -18.90
CA MET A 34 -1.99 18.47 -17.97
C MET A 34 -2.60 17.41 -17.07
N ASP A 35 -2.04 16.20 -17.10
CA ASP A 35 -2.49 15.06 -16.30
C ASP A 35 -2.20 15.24 -14.80
N GLY A 36 -2.88 14.43 -13.97
CA GLY A 36 -2.76 14.54 -12.52
C GLY A 36 -1.39 14.17 -11.99
N LEU A 37 -0.68 13.24 -12.63
CA LEU A 37 0.65 12.83 -12.18
C LEU A 37 1.68 13.94 -12.39
N THR A 38 1.59 14.62 -13.53
CA THR A 38 2.42 15.81 -13.83
C THR A 38 2.07 16.95 -12.89
N THR A 39 0.79 17.20 -12.65
CA THR A 39 0.30 18.21 -11.71
C THR A 39 0.80 17.95 -10.29
N LEU A 40 0.70 16.71 -9.82
CA LEU A 40 1.19 16.28 -8.50
C LEU A 40 2.69 16.58 -8.35
N LYS A 41 3.51 16.26 -9.35
CA LYS A 41 4.95 16.57 -9.31
C LYS A 41 5.22 18.05 -9.14
N HIS A 42 4.49 18.91 -9.88
CA HIS A 42 4.61 20.36 -9.74
C HIS A 42 4.20 20.84 -8.35
N ILE A 43 3.08 20.32 -7.80
CA ILE A 43 2.63 20.65 -6.44
C ILE A 43 3.71 20.27 -5.42
N MET A 44 4.22 19.04 -5.48
CA MET A 44 5.20 18.55 -4.52
C MET A 44 6.56 19.24 -4.59
N ILE A 45 6.94 19.78 -5.75
CA ILE A 45 8.17 20.53 -5.92
C ILE A 45 8.03 21.99 -5.47
N SER A 46 6.94 22.66 -5.88
CA SER A 46 6.79 24.10 -5.66
C SER A 46 6.18 24.43 -4.29
N ARG A 47 5.18 23.68 -3.88
CA ARG A 47 4.44 23.88 -2.64
C ARG A 47 3.76 22.59 -2.22
N PRO A 48 4.45 21.71 -1.48
CA PRO A 48 3.89 20.42 -1.05
C PRO A 48 2.57 20.60 -0.28
N ILE A 49 1.49 20.02 -0.83
CA ILE A 49 0.16 20.04 -0.23
C ILE A 49 -0.36 18.59 -0.19
N PRO A 50 -0.95 18.14 0.93
CA PRO A 50 -1.56 16.82 1.00
C PRO A 50 -2.48 16.56 -0.18
N THR A 51 -2.19 15.51 -0.95
CA THR A 51 -2.92 15.21 -2.18
C THR A 51 -3.42 13.77 -2.16
N VAL A 52 -4.72 13.59 -2.38
CA VAL A 52 -5.37 12.29 -2.58
C VAL A 52 -5.73 12.16 -4.05
N MET A 53 -5.22 11.11 -4.69
CA MET A 53 -5.49 10.88 -6.12
C MET A 53 -6.86 10.26 -6.34
N ILE A 54 -7.52 10.63 -7.44
CA ILE A 54 -8.70 9.94 -7.93
C ILE A 54 -8.29 9.12 -9.14
N SER A 55 -8.58 7.83 -9.11
CA SER A 55 -8.23 6.91 -10.18
C SER A 55 -9.42 6.07 -10.63
N ALA A 56 -9.53 5.84 -11.93
CA ALA A 56 -10.36 4.76 -12.43
C ALA A 56 -9.61 3.45 -12.19
N LEU A 57 -9.76 2.87 -11.00
CA LEU A 57 -9.17 1.58 -10.67
C LEU A 57 -9.77 0.49 -11.56
N THR A 58 -9.15 0.27 -12.70
CA THR A 58 -9.35 -0.94 -13.49
C THR A 58 -8.59 -2.10 -12.84
N LYS A 59 -8.93 -3.36 -13.16
CA LYS A 59 -8.24 -4.58 -12.68
C LYS A 59 -6.71 -4.55 -12.88
N GLU A 60 -6.22 -3.68 -13.72
CA GLU A 60 -4.81 -3.48 -14.03
C GLU A 60 -4.12 -2.51 -13.08
N GLY A 61 -4.82 -2.05 -12.02
CA GLY A 61 -4.38 -1.12 -10.98
C GLY A 61 -3.31 -0.22 -11.54
N SER A 62 -3.66 0.89 -12.12
CA SER A 62 -2.75 1.57 -13.04
C SER A 62 -1.42 1.83 -12.34
N LEU A 63 -0.34 1.48 -12.99
CA LEU A 63 1.03 1.80 -12.56
C LEU A 63 1.13 3.28 -12.17
N GLU A 64 0.36 4.13 -12.85
CA GLU A 64 0.21 5.56 -12.60
C GLU A 64 -0.31 5.89 -11.19
N THR A 65 -1.23 5.08 -10.65
CA THR A 65 -1.75 5.27 -9.28
C THR A 65 -0.65 5.05 -8.25
N PHE A 66 0.15 4.00 -8.42
CA PHE A 66 1.26 3.71 -7.52
C PHE A 66 2.44 4.65 -7.73
N ASP A 67 2.66 5.11 -8.97
CA ASP A 67 3.63 6.17 -9.24
C ASP A 67 3.24 7.47 -8.53
N ALA A 68 1.96 7.82 -8.46
CA ALA A 68 1.50 8.98 -7.72
C ALA A 68 1.86 8.89 -6.22
N LEU A 69 1.65 7.75 -5.58
CA LEU A 69 2.07 7.54 -4.19
C LEU A 69 3.58 7.70 -4.02
N LYS A 70 4.36 7.23 -4.99
CA LYS A 70 5.81 7.40 -5.01
C LYS A 70 6.24 8.87 -5.19
N TYR A 71 5.44 9.68 -5.88
CA TYR A 71 5.68 11.12 -6.05
C TYR A 71 5.10 11.96 -4.91
N GLY A 72 4.55 11.35 -3.87
CA GLY A 72 4.15 12.02 -2.65
C GLY A 72 2.64 12.18 -2.47
N ALA A 73 1.80 11.56 -3.30
CA ALA A 73 0.38 11.43 -2.96
C ALA A 73 0.23 10.65 -1.65
N ILE A 74 -0.72 11.07 -0.82
CA ILE A 74 -0.98 10.43 0.47
C ILE A 74 -1.72 9.12 0.29
N ASP A 75 -2.74 9.12 -0.57
CA ASP A 75 -3.58 7.96 -0.84
C ASP A 75 -4.28 8.14 -2.19
N PHE A 76 -5.08 7.15 -2.57
CA PHE A 76 -5.94 7.24 -3.73
C PHE A 76 -7.37 6.78 -3.43
N LEU A 77 -8.30 7.25 -4.24
CA LEU A 77 -9.72 6.94 -4.19
C LEU A 77 -10.16 6.40 -5.56
N PRO A 78 -10.97 5.34 -5.59
CA PRO A 78 -11.63 4.95 -6.83
C PRO A 78 -12.61 6.06 -7.26
N LYS A 79 -12.72 6.28 -8.57
CA LYS A 79 -13.82 7.10 -9.11
C LYS A 79 -15.16 6.50 -8.67
N PRO A 80 -16.10 7.30 -8.17
CA PRO A 80 -17.42 6.80 -7.84
C PRO A 80 -18.00 6.03 -9.03
N SER A 81 -18.32 4.75 -8.83
CA SER A 81 -18.92 3.95 -9.89
C SER A 81 -20.37 4.37 -10.06
N GLN A 82 -20.78 4.62 -11.30
CA GLN A 82 -22.20 4.83 -11.66
C GLN A 82 -22.99 3.51 -11.73
N VAL A 83 -22.47 2.45 -11.10
CA VAL A 83 -23.12 1.14 -11.08
C VAL A 83 -24.39 1.25 -10.24
N LYS A 84 -25.53 0.89 -10.83
CA LYS A 84 -26.80 0.78 -10.11
C LYS A 84 -26.65 -0.20 -8.94
N GLY A 85 -26.91 0.29 -7.71
CA GLY A 85 -26.80 -0.51 -6.48
C GLY A 85 -25.53 -0.27 -5.67
N ALA A 86 -24.61 0.60 -6.10
CA ALA A 86 -23.50 1.03 -5.27
C ALA A 86 -24.04 1.83 -4.06
N ASP A 87 -23.58 1.51 -2.86
CA ASP A 87 -23.90 2.28 -1.66
C ASP A 87 -23.15 3.61 -1.70
N LEU A 88 -23.84 4.64 -2.19
CA LEU A 88 -23.31 6.00 -2.30
C LEU A 88 -22.99 6.61 -0.92
N SER A 89 -23.67 6.16 0.13
CA SER A 89 -23.44 6.67 1.49
C SER A 89 -22.12 6.14 2.02
N ALA A 90 -21.86 4.84 1.89
CA ALA A 90 -20.60 4.22 2.30
C ALA A 90 -19.41 4.78 1.50
N GLN A 91 -19.58 4.98 0.18
CA GLN A 91 -18.54 5.61 -0.65
C GLN A 91 -18.24 7.05 -0.20
N LYS A 92 -19.27 7.81 0.13
CA LYS A 92 -19.10 9.19 0.62
C LYS A 92 -18.35 9.23 1.95
N GLU A 93 -18.69 8.35 2.86
CA GLU A 93 -18.00 8.25 4.17
C GLU A 93 -16.52 7.87 4.00
N GLU A 94 -16.22 6.91 3.13
CA GLU A 94 -14.84 6.52 2.83
C GLU A 94 -14.05 7.69 2.22
N ILE A 95 -14.61 8.42 1.26
CA ILE A 95 -13.99 9.60 0.66
C ILE A 95 -13.70 10.67 1.72
N LEU A 96 -14.68 10.99 2.57
CA LEU A 96 -14.52 12.00 3.62
C LEU A 96 -13.45 11.59 4.61
N ARG A 97 -13.45 10.34 5.06
CA ARG A 97 -12.45 9.80 5.99
C ARG A 97 -11.03 9.90 5.42
N LYS A 98 -10.81 9.48 4.17
CA LYS A 98 -9.49 9.58 3.52
C LYS A 98 -9.02 11.02 3.34
N ILE A 99 -9.92 11.95 3.03
CA ILE A 99 -9.59 13.37 2.93
C ILE A 99 -9.20 13.96 4.29
N GLU A 100 -9.91 13.61 5.34
CA GLU A 100 -9.63 14.07 6.71
C GLU A 100 -8.28 13.53 7.21
N LEU A 101 -8.01 12.25 6.98
CA LEU A 101 -6.72 11.65 7.29
C LEU A 101 -5.58 12.34 6.52
N ALA A 102 -5.77 12.58 5.23
CA ALA A 102 -4.76 13.24 4.40
C ALA A 102 -4.47 14.67 4.88
N ALA A 103 -5.50 15.42 5.28
CA ALA A 103 -5.34 16.79 5.79
C ALA A 103 -4.49 16.86 7.07
N GLY A 104 -4.44 15.78 7.86
CA GLY A 104 -3.61 15.67 9.06
C GLY A 104 -2.15 15.31 8.80
N VAL A 105 -1.77 14.98 7.57
CA VAL A 105 -0.40 14.53 7.24
C VAL A 105 0.54 15.71 7.08
N GLN A 106 1.66 15.69 7.80
CA GLN A 106 2.76 16.64 7.60
C GLN A 106 3.66 16.17 6.44
N ILE A 107 3.62 16.89 5.32
CA ILE A 107 4.32 16.50 4.09
C ILE A 107 5.83 16.78 4.13
N GLU A 108 6.32 17.58 5.05
CA GLU A 108 7.75 17.95 5.18
C GLU A 108 8.71 16.74 5.26
N SER A 109 8.17 15.57 5.63
CA SER A 109 8.91 14.29 5.69
C SER A 109 8.84 13.46 4.41
N ILE A 110 8.07 13.82 3.40
CA ILE A 110 7.98 13.08 2.15
C ILE A 110 9.23 13.33 1.31
N ARG A 111 10.20 12.45 1.43
CA ARG A 111 11.38 12.44 0.57
C ARG A 111 11.06 11.66 -0.70
N TYR A 112 11.26 12.28 -1.88
CA TYR A 112 11.17 11.57 -3.15
C TYR A 112 11.99 10.28 -3.11
N LEU A 113 11.33 9.15 -3.31
CA LEU A 113 12.00 7.87 -3.44
C LEU A 113 12.77 7.88 -4.76
N ARG A 114 14.08 8.08 -4.67
CA ARG A 114 14.97 7.82 -5.80
C ARG A 114 14.78 6.34 -6.16
N ARG A 115 14.47 6.03 -7.43
CA ARG A 115 14.54 4.64 -7.88
C ARG A 115 15.88 4.07 -7.42
N PRO A 116 15.92 2.94 -6.68
CA PRO A 116 17.12 2.14 -6.69
C PRO A 116 17.38 1.86 -8.17
N SER A 117 18.58 2.11 -8.66
CA SER A 117 18.99 1.64 -9.98
C SER A 117 18.82 0.13 -9.95
N THR A 118 17.72 -0.33 -10.51
CA THR A 118 17.46 -1.76 -10.65
C THR A 118 18.24 -2.24 -11.87
N ASP A 119 19.55 -2.29 -11.77
CA ASP A 119 20.31 -3.33 -12.43
C ASP A 119 19.89 -4.63 -11.70
N LYS A 120 18.75 -5.17 -12.13
CA LYS A 120 18.27 -6.48 -11.75
C LYS A 120 19.18 -7.51 -12.41
N GLU A 121 20.44 -7.54 -11.96
CA GLU A 121 21.31 -8.63 -12.33
C GLU A 121 20.70 -9.94 -11.81
N SER A 122 20.79 -10.94 -12.67
CA SER A 122 20.26 -12.30 -12.68
C SER A 122 20.56 -13.18 -11.43
N GLY A 123 20.65 -12.59 -10.24
CA GLY A 123 20.92 -13.28 -8.96
C GLY A 123 19.69 -13.69 -8.14
N ARG A 124 18.46 -13.39 -8.59
CA ARG A 124 17.21 -13.64 -7.82
C ARG A 124 16.87 -15.13 -7.55
N ASN A 125 17.66 -16.07 -8.05
CA ASN A 125 17.41 -17.52 -7.92
C ASN A 125 18.10 -18.18 -6.72
N ASN A 126 18.89 -17.48 -5.93
CA ASN A 126 19.44 -18.06 -4.71
C ASN A 126 18.33 -18.15 -3.65
N SER A 127 17.90 -19.38 -3.36
CA SER A 127 17.00 -19.66 -2.25
C SER A 127 17.78 -19.47 -0.93
N ILE A 128 17.74 -18.25 -0.39
CA ILE A 128 18.27 -17.97 0.94
C ILE A 128 17.39 -18.70 1.94
N ALA A 129 18.03 -19.51 2.80
CA ALA A 129 17.31 -20.17 3.89
C ALA A 129 16.67 -19.08 4.78
N CYS A 130 15.39 -19.27 5.11
CA CYS A 130 14.68 -18.32 5.95
C CYS A 130 14.89 -18.66 7.43
N THR A 131 15.47 -17.75 8.18
CA THR A 131 15.71 -17.93 9.61
C THR A 131 14.96 -16.95 10.50
N CYS A 132 14.41 -15.86 9.90
CA CYS A 132 13.63 -14.85 10.60
C CYS A 132 12.32 -14.56 9.82
N PHE A 133 11.25 -14.32 10.56
CA PHE A 133 9.92 -14.08 9.99
C PHE A 133 9.36 -12.77 10.55
N VAL A 134 8.98 -11.87 9.67
CA VAL A 134 8.45 -10.56 10.02
C VAL A 134 7.01 -10.47 9.58
N ALA A 135 6.09 -10.48 10.54
CA ALA A 135 4.68 -10.20 10.32
C ALA A 135 4.44 -8.69 10.29
N MET A 136 3.82 -8.18 9.26
CA MET A 136 3.58 -6.75 9.09
C MET A 136 2.10 -6.47 8.89
N GLY A 137 1.55 -5.54 9.66
CA GLY A 137 0.19 -5.04 9.51
C GLY A 137 0.16 -3.63 8.93
N VAL A 138 -0.71 -3.40 7.95
CA VAL A 138 -0.93 -2.08 7.37
C VAL A 138 -2.40 -1.84 7.02
N ALA A 139 -2.89 -0.64 7.32
CA ALA A 139 -4.21 -0.19 6.94
C ALA A 139 -4.12 1.10 6.09
N GLU A 140 -4.72 2.19 6.49
CA GLU A 140 -4.68 3.46 5.76
C GLU A 140 -3.25 4.00 5.65
N GLY A 141 -2.89 4.51 4.46
CA GLY A 141 -1.52 4.94 4.16
C GLY A 141 -0.53 3.81 3.92
N GLY A 142 -0.98 2.55 3.97
CA GLY A 142 -0.15 1.34 3.88
C GLY A 142 0.65 1.22 2.59
N TYR A 143 0.09 1.63 1.48
CA TYR A 143 0.81 1.65 0.20
C TYR A 143 2.06 2.53 0.26
N GLY A 144 1.91 3.77 0.73
CA GLY A 144 3.02 4.71 0.89
C GLY A 144 4.07 4.21 1.88
N ALA A 145 3.63 3.65 3.02
CA ALA A 145 4.52 3.07 4.02
C ALA A 145 5.34 1.90 3.43
N LEU A 146 4.70 0.97 2.74
CA LEU A 146 5.39 -0.17 2.12
C LEU A 146 6.33 0.25 0.99
N LEU A 147 5.97 1.24 0.17
CA LEU A 147 6.86 1.84 -0.84
C LEU A 147 8.10 2.50 -0.22
N ASN A 148 8.00 2.96 1.02
CA ASN A 148 9.13 3.52 1.76
C ASN A 148 9.99 2.46 2.46
N VAL A 149 9.41 1.37 2.92
CA VAL A 149 10.10 0.34 3.72
C VAL A 149 10.69 -0.76 2.83
N ILE A 150 9.86 -1.46 2.06
CA ILE A 150 10.25 -2.69 1.36
C ILE A 150 11.39 -2.49 0.36
N PRO A 151 11.44 -1.42 -0.48
CA PRO A 151 12.55 -1.20 -1.40
C PRO A 151 13.91 -0.93 -0.74
N ARG A 152 13.92 -0.60 0.56
CA ARG A 152 15.15 -0.33 1.34
C ARG A 152 15.66 -1.56 2.08
N LEU A 153 14.89 -2.62 2.13
CA LEU A 153 15.31 -3.88 2.73
C LEU A 153 16.39 -4.53 1.86
N LYS A 154 17.38 -5.14 2.53
CA LYS A 154 18.49 -5.80 1.85
C LYS A 154 18.06 -7.17 1.31
N GLU A 155 18.55 -7.52 0.13
CA GLU A 155 18.24 -8.76 -0.58
C GLU A 155 19.04 -9.98 -0.07
N ASP A 156 19.98 -9.78 0.85
CA ASP A 156 20.81 -10.82 1.47
C ASP A 156 20.34 -11.23 2.87
N LEU A 157 19.26 -10.63 3.37
CA LEU A 157 18.72 -10.97 4.68
C LEU A 157 17.99 -12.33 4.66
N PRO A 158 18.25 -13.23 5.62
CA PRO A 158 17.57 -14.51 5.73
C PRO A 158 16.17 -14.35 6.37
N ALA A 159 15.44 -13.31 5.96
CA ALA A 159 14.14 -12.95 6.50
C ALA A 159 13.04 -13.06 5.45
N ALA A 160 11.89 -13.62 5.85
CA ALA A 160 10.64 -13.56 5.11
C ALA A 160 9.73 -12.49 5.72
N TYR A 161 9.17 -11.64 4.88
CA TYR A 161 8.25 -10.57 5.27
C TYR A 161 6.84 -10.95 4.83
N ILE A 162 5.91 -11.09 5.77
CA ILE A 162 4.52 -11.42 5.49
C ILE A 162 3.69 -10.19 5.85
N VAL A 163 3.00 -9.61 4.88
CA VAL A 163 2.28 -8.35 5.04
C VAL A 163 0.79 -8.58 4.82
N VAL A 164 -0.02 -8.24 5.80
CA VAL A 164 -1.47 -8.17 5.69
C VAL A 164 -1.90 -6.72 5.54
N MET A 165 -2.68 -6.43 4.50
CA MET A 165 -3.15 -5.09 4.15
C MET A 165 -4.67 -5.00 4.21
N HIS A 166 -5.21 -4.00 4.90
CA HIS A 166 -6.64 -3.67 4.87
C HIS A 166 -7.03 -3.03 3.54
N GLN A 167 -6.89 -3.81 2.46
CA GLN A 167 -7.19 -3.40 1.09
C GLN A 167 -7.89 -4.55 0.34
N ALA A 168 -8.63 -4.22 -0.70
CA ALA A 168 -9.29 -5.23 -1.53
C ALA A 168 -8.27 -6.13 -2.25
N PRO A 169 -8.51 -7.46 -2.37
CA PRO A 169 -7.56 -8.41 -2.96
C PRO A 169 -7.03 -8.01 -4.34
N HIS A 170 -7.90 -7.51 -5.21
CA HIS A 170 -7.51 -7.12 -6.57
C HIS A 170 -6.54 -5.91 -6.60
N HIS A 171 -6.55 -5.06 -5.57
CA HIS A 171 -5.57 -3.99 -5.43
C HIS A 171 -4.21 -4.55 -5.01
N ILE A 172 -4.20 -5.58 -4.16
CA ILE A 172 -2.96 -6.22 -3.69
C ILE A 172 -2.21 -6.87 -4.86
N ASP A 173 -2.93 -7.49 -5.80
CA ASP A 173 -2.33 -8.14 -6.98
C ASP A 173 -1.53 -7.14 -7.85
N GLY A 174 -2.10 -5.96 -8.11
CA GLY A 174 -1.43 -4.88 -8.84
C GLY A 174 -0.25 -4.31 -8.05
N PHE A 175 -0.46 -4.06 -6.77
CA PHE A 175 0.54 -3.48 -5.89
C PHE A 175 1.74 -4.41 -5.68
N ALA A 176 1.53 -5.71 -5.51
CA ALA A 176 2.62 -6.68 -5.37
C ALA A 176 3.57 -6.65 -6.58
N ARG A 177 3.01 -6.62 -7.79
CA ARG A 177 3.79 -6.50 -9.04
C ARG A 177 4.56 -5.18 -9.10
N TYR A 178 3.92 -4.08 -8.72
CA TYR A 178 4.57 -2.77 -8.70
C TYR A 178 5.70 -2.70 -7.66
N LEU A 179 5.43 -3.16 -6.44
CA LEU A 179 6.40 -3.18 -5.35
C LEU A 179 7.60 -4.09 -5.67
N ASP A 180 7.38 -5.23 -6.35
CA ASP A 180 8.45 -6.09 -6.85
C ASP A 180 9.37 -5.35 -7.81
N GLN A 181 8.83 -4.56 -8.74
CA GLN A 181 9.62 -3.77 -9.67
C GLN A 181 10.45 -2.67 -8.99
N CYS A 182 10.00 -2.18 -7.84
CA CYS A 182 10.66 -1.12 -7.09
C CYS A 182 11.62 -1.64 -6.01
N SER A 183 11.64 -2.96 -5.74
CA SER A 183 12.36 -3.56 -4.61
C SER A 183 13.53 -4.44 -5.09
N ARG A 184 14.55 -4.56 -4.24
CA ARG A 184 15.66 -5.51 -4.46
C ARG A 184 15.24 -6.93 -4.15
N LEU A 185 14.58 -7.13 -3.01
CA LEU A 185 14.00 -8.43 -2.67
C LEU A 185 12.78 -8.76 -3.55
N SER A 186 12.46 -10.04 -3.68
CA SER A 186 11.31 -10.47 -4.47
C SER A 186 10.02 -10.25 -3.70
N VAL A 187 9.03 -9.63 -4.34
CA VAL A 187 7.70 -9.41 -3.76
C VAL A 187 6.67 -10.25 -4.49
N HIS A 188 5.89 -10.99 -3.73
CA HIS A 188 4.89 -11.93 -4.23
C HIS A 188 3.51 -11.64 -3.65
N ARG A 189 2.47 -11.89 -4.43
CA ARG A 189 1.13 -12.09 -3.89
C ARG A 189 1.12 -13.37 -3.07
N ALA A 190 0.70 -13.31 -1.80
CA ALA A 190 0.56 -14.48 -0.96
C ALA A 190 -0.54 -15.40 -1.51
N THR A 191 -0.23 -16.69 -1.67
CA THR A 191 -1.18 -17.72 -2.06
C THR A 191 -1.01 -18.97 -1.18
N ASP A 192 -2.07 -19.75 -1.04
CA ASP A 192 -2.03 -20.97 -0.21
C ASP A 192 -0.97 -21.95 -0.70
N GLY A 193 -0.28 -22.58 0.24
CA GLY A 193 0.75 -23.59 -0.04
C GLY A 193 2.12 -23.03 -0.43
N MET A 194 2.33 -21.71 -0.42
CA MET A 194 3.65 -21.13 -0.72
C MET A 194 4.66 -21.48 0.37
N VAL A 195 5.83 -21.99 -0.04
CA VAL A 195 6.98 -22.17 0.84
C VAL A 195 7.67 -20.82 1.06
N LEU A 196 7.81 -20.41 2.31
CA LEU A 196 8.46 -19.16 2.67
C LEU A 196 9.99 -19.27 2.50
N LYS A 197 10.57 -18.25 1.90
CA LYS A 197 12.02 -18.16 1.63
C LYS A 197 12.55 -16.82 2.13
N GLY A 198 13.83 -16.79 2.51
CA GLY A 198 14.51 -15.54 2.87
C GLY A 198 14.57 -14.55 1.70
N ALA A 199 14.77 -13.29 2.01
CA ALA A 199 14.79 -12.17 1.07
C ALA A 199 13.52 -12.04 0.20
N ARG A 200 12.36 -12.40 0.74
CA ARG A 200 11.05 -12.31 0.05
C ARG A 200 10.01 -11.62 0.91
N CYS A 201 9.13 -10.91 0.22
CA CYS A 201 7.95 -10.28 0.80
C CYS A 201 6.69 -10.89 0.19
N TYR A 202 5.72 -11.24 1.04
CA TYR A 202 4.45 -11.85 0.65
C TYR A 202 3.31 -10.95 1.09
N LEU A 203 2.51 -10.45 0.13
CA LEU A 203 1.41 -9.53 0.39
C LEU A 203 0.07 -10.26 0.37
N ALA A 204 -0.74 -10.07 1.39
CA ALA A 204 -2.09 -10.59 1.51
C ALA A 204 -3.10 -9.49 1.83
N ALA A 205 -4.37 -9.72 1.50
CA ALA A 205 -5.46 -8.84 1.89
C ALA A 205 -5.99 -9.24 3.28
N ALA A 206 -6.45 -8.28 4.07
CA ALA A 206 -7.05 -8.55 5.38
C ALA A 206 -8.38 -9.34 5.29
N SER A 207 -9.01 -9.40 4.11
CA SER A 207 -10.14 -10.30 3.86
C SER A 207 -9.74 -11.77 3.68
N GLU A 208 -8.46 -12.08 3.82
CA GLU A 208 -7.89 -13.42 3.73
C GLU A 208 -7.24 -13.79 5.07
N HIS A 209 -7.48 -15.00 5.52
CA HIS A 209 -6.81 -15.53 6.71
C HIS A 209 -5.44 -16.06 6.32
N VAL A 210 -4.42 -15.41 6.87
CA VAL A 210 -3.02 -15.78 6.65
C VAL A 210 -2.45 -16.40 7.91
N SER A 211 -1.94 -17.62 7.76
CA SER A 211 -1.27 -18.33 8.86
C SER A 211 -0.09 -19.13 8.34
N LEU A 212 0.73 -19.60 9.26
CA LEU A 212 1.90 -20.43 8.97
C LEU A 212 1.71 -21.85 9.47
N ILE A 213 2.24 -22.80 8.74
CA ILE A 213 2.41 -24.19 9.22
C ILE A 213 3.85 -24.63 9.01
N GLN A 214 4.34 -25.48 9.92
CA GLN A 214 5.63 -26.14 9.75
C GLN A 214 5.39 -27.51 9.13
N ASP A 215 6.05 -27.79 8.00
CA ASP A 215 6.04 -29.09 7.34
C ASP A 215 7.50 -29.55 7.15
N GLY A 216 7.97 -30.40 8.04
CA GLY A 216 9.38 -30.78 8.13
C GLY A 216 10.27 -29.55 8.35
N GLU A 217 11.21 -29.34 7.46
CA GLU A 217 12.10 -28.18 7.48
C GLU A 217 11.54 -26.94 6.79
N GLN A 218 10.39 -27.06 6.14
CA GLN A 218 9.76 -25.97 5.37
C GLN A 218 8.67 -25.28 6.18
N THR A 219 8.66 -23.96 6.08
CA THR A 219 7.55 -23.15 6.58
C THR A 219 6.65 -22.80 5.39
N ILE A 220 5.39 -23.15 5.50
CA ILE A 220 4.39 -22.98 4.45
C ILE A 220 3.37 -21.93 4.86
N LEU A 221 3.07 -21.03 3.94
CA LEU A 221 2.01 -20.04 4.07
C LEU A 221 0.64 -20.70 3.77
N ARG A 222 -0.31 -20.50 4.65
CA ARG A 222 -1.72 -20.87 4.43
C ARG A 222 -2.52 -19.59 4.23
N VAL A 223 -3.26 -19.56 3.14
CA VAL A 223 -4.13 -18.43 2.79
C VAL A 223 -5.52 -18.96 2.49
N ASN A 224 -6.48 -18.61 3.34
CA ASN A 224 -7.87 -19.02 3.21
C ASN A 224 -8.77 -17.79 3.12
N SER A 225 -9.92 -17.92 2.47
CA SER A 225 -10.94 -16.88 2.54
C SER A 225 -11.40 -16.68 3.98
N SER A 226 -11.50 -15.44 4.43
CA SER A 226 -12.03 -15.14 5.76
C SER A 226 -13.48 -15.62 5.86
N PRO A 227 -13.85 -16.37 6.90
CA PRO A 227 -15.25 -16.74 7.14
C PRO A 227 -16.08 -15.56 7.67
N PHE A 228 -15.43 -14.45 8.02
CA PHE A 228 -16.09 -13.27 8.57
C PHE A 228 -16.34 -12.21 7.49
N PRO A 229 -17.48 -11.51 7.52
CA PRO A 229 -17.82 -10.51 6.53
C PRO A 229 -16.96 -9.24 6.63
N THR A 230 -16.29 -9.02 7.76
CA THR A 230 -15.40 -7.88 8.00
C THR A 230 -13.98 -8.39 8.26
N PRO A 231 -12.95 -7.73 7.73
CA PRO A 231 -11.55 -8.10 7.93
C PRO A 231 -11.04 -7.65 9.31
N MET A 232 -11.72 -8.06 10.39
CA MET A 232 -11.30 -7.76 11.76
C MET A 232 -10.35 -8.84 12.29
N GLY A 233 -9.25 -8.42 12.93
CA GLY A 233 -8.29 -9.33 13.54
C GLY A 233 -7.39 -10.09 12.57
N ALA A 234 -7.32 -9.69 11.30
CA ALA A 234 -6.49 -10.38 10.31
C ALA A 234 -4.99 -10.20 10.56
N ILE A 235 -4.60 -9.05 11.08
CA ILE A 235 -3.21 -8.75 11.44
C ILE A 235 -2.86 -9.49 12.73
N ASP A 236 -3.73 -9.45 13.74
CA ASP A 236 -3.56 -10.19 14.99
C ASP A 236 -3.39 -11.70 14.73
N MET A 237 -4.25 -12.29 13.90
CA MET A 237 -4.16 -13.71 13.53
C MET A 237 -2.85 -14.06 12.82
N LEU A 238 -2.36 -13.20 11.92
CA LEU A 238 -1.05 -13.39 11.30
C LEU A 238 0.05 -13.36 12.36
N MET A 239 0.06 -12.37 13.24
CA MET A 239 1.09 -12.20 14.26
C MET A 239 1.08 -13.35 15.26
N GLU A 240 -0.10 -13.75 15.73
CA GLU A 240 -0.25 -14.92 16.59
C GLU A 240 0.28 -16.20 15.91
N SER A 241 -0.11 -16.45 14.66
CA SER A 241 0.36 -17.62 13.92
C SER A 241 1.88 -17.61 13.72
N VAL A 242 2.46 -16.46 13.38
CA VAL A 242 3.92 -16.32 13.20
C VAL A 242 4.65 -16.53 14.52
N SER A 243 4.15 -15.97 15.64
CA SER A 243 4.75 -16.13 16.96
C SER A 243 4.70 -17.58 17.46
N GLN A 244 3.58 -18.27 17.27
CA GLN A 244 3.42 -19.66 17.68
C GLN A 244 4.34 -20.61 16.93
N VAL A 245 4.48 -20.43 15.61
CA VAL A 245 5.29 -21.31 14.76
C VAL A 245 6.78 -20.97 14.84
N MET A 246 7.13 -19.68 14.88
CA MET A 246 8.53 -19.21 14.77
C MET A 246 9.18 -18.83 16.10
N LYS A 247 8.40 -18.57 17.16
CA LYS A 247 8.88 -18.22 18.50
C LYS A 247 9.87 -17.06 18.48
N ASP A 248 11.10 -17.28 18.92
CA ASP A 248 12.21 -16.32 19.00
C ASP A 248 12.73 -15.84 17.64
N ARG A 249 12.24 -16.44 16.54
CA ARG A 249 12.54 -16.02 15.16
C ARG A 249 11.46 -15.15 14.56
N ALA A 250 10.46 -14.77 15.33
CA ALA A 250 9.34 -13.93 14.92
C ALA A 250 9.56 -12.46 15.30
N ALA A 251 9.09 -11.54 14.45
CA ALA A 251 8.95 -10.13 14.77
C ALA A 251 7.62 -9.61 14.22
N GLY A 252 6.88 -8.83 15.00
CA GLY A 252 5.67 -8.13 14.60
C GLY A 252 5.95 -6.65 14.32
N VAL A 253 5.33 -6.09 13.30
CA VAL A 253 5.46 -4.67 12.92
C VAL A 253 4.10 -4.13 12.49
N ILE A 254 3.63 -3.07 13.13
CA ILE A 254 2.51 -2.25 12.63
C ILE A 254 3.09 -0.99 12.03
N LEU A 255 2.77 -0.71 10.76
CA LEU A 255 3.33 0.44 10.06
C LEU A 255 2.42 1.67 10.14
N THR A 256 1.17 1.53 9.72
CA THR A 256 0.23 2.66 9.65
C THR A 256 -1.20 2.17 9.53
N GLY A 257 -2.12 2.99 9.97
CA GLY A 257 -3.56 2.75 9.89
C GLY A 257 -4.31 3.32 11.09
N THR A 258 -5.61 3.12 11.07
CA THR A 258 -6.53 3.41 12.17
C THR A 258 -7.20 2.11 12.60
N GLY A 259 -7.61 2.03 13.87
CA GLY A 259 -8.20 0.82 14.45
C GLY A 259 -7.25 0.08 15.40
N ASP A 260 -7.63 -1.10 15.77
CA ASP A 260 -7.01 -1.92 16.81
C ASP A 260 -6.49 -3.29 16.32
N ASP A 261 -6.66 -3.61 15.04
CA ASP A 261 -6.14 -4.85 14.44
C ASP A 261 -4.60 -4.86 14.45
N GLY A 262 -4.02 -5.84 15.10
CA GLY A 262 -2.58 -5.97 15.32
C GLY A 262 -2.09 -5.50 16.70
N VAL A 263 -3.01 -5.13 17.61
CA VAL A 263 -2.66 -4.71 18.98
C VAL A 263 -2.54 -5.90 19.93
N GLU A 264 -3.29 -6.97 19.67
CA GLU A 264 -3.35 -8.16 20.51
C GLU A 264 -2.42 -9.31 20.01
N GLY A 265 -2.00 -9.26 18.73
CA GLY A 265 -1.22 -10.29 18.03
C GLY A 265 0.29 -10.34 18.29
#